data_dccc4e360940b3ce240b219ba2fe7ef9
#
_entry.id   dccc4e360940b3ce240b219ba2fe7ef9
#
_cell.length_a   1.000
_cell.length_b   1.000
_cell.length_c   1.000
_cell.angle_alpha   90.00
_cell.angle_beta   90.00
_cell.angle_gamma   90.00
#
_symmetry.space_group_name_H-M   'P 1'
#
loop_
_entity.id
_entity.type
_entity.pdbx_description
1 polymer ?
#
loop_
_entity_poly.entity_id
_entity_poly.type
_entity_poly.pdbx_seq_one_letter_code
_entity_poly.pdbx_strand_id
1 'polypeptide(L)'
;MRAPLRFHFARLLLRLILGSLFRVRLEGSERLPRSGAYLLACNHLSWVDPFLLLAWLPASPRIHFLGRRSAIYNRTWKRWVLQFMGGVIPVESGDIEHLSEAVGGALARGGVVAIFPEGKTGRAEGELQELRHGIAHFSARSRAPLVALGLAGTLELWRGKRIDIRVGRTLELHGNVASDMVAVDEAMREALPTYRDPGGARPWSWLTTLLR
;
A
#
# COMPACT_ATOMS: atom_id res chain seq x y z
N MET A 1 -9.30 -7.40 14.23
CA MET A 1 -9.25 -6.24 15.16
C MET A 1 -10.19 -5.15 14.65
N ARG A 2 -11.19 -4.71 15.44
CA ARG A 2 -12.10 -3.63 15.02
C ARG A 2 -11.37 -2.28 15.13
N ALA A 3 -11.52 -1.44 14.11
CA ALA A 3 -10.94 -0.10 14.12
C ALA A 3 -11.72 0.81 15.08
N PRO A 4 -11.05 1.72 15.84
CA PRO A 4 -11.73 2.66 16.71
C PRO A 4 -12.53 3.70 15.91
N LEU A 5 -13.58 4.30 16.50
CA LEU A 5 -14.42 5.31 15.84
C LEU A 5 -13.62 6.47 15.23
N ARG A 6 -12.59 6.95 15.93
CA ARG A 6 -11.68 7.99 15.42
C ARG A 6 -11.03 7.63 14.07
N PHE A 7 -10.73 6.32 13.86
CA PHE A 7 -10.17 5.85 12.60
C PHE A 7 -11.21 5.92 11.46
N HIS A 8 -12.46 5.54 11.73
CA HIS A 8 -13.54 5.64 10.75
C HIS A 8 -13.80 7.10 10.35
N PHE A 9 -13.77 8.01 11.33
CA PHE A 9 -13.91 9.45 11.06
C PHE A 9 -12.75 9.98 10.23
N ALA A 10 -11.49 9.68 10.63
CA ALA A 10 -10.31 10.07 9.88
C ALA A 10 -10.32 9.55 8.45
N ARG A 11 -10.72 8.28 8.27
CA ARG A 11 -10.85 7.65 6.97
C ARG A 11 -11.91 8.33 6.10
N LEU A 12 -13.06 8.66 6.68
CA LEU A 12 -14.12 9.38 5.97
C LEU A 12 -13.65 10.76 5.51
N LEU A 13 -13.02 11.51 6.41
CA LEU A 13 -12.46 12.83 6.09
C LEU A 13 -11.40 12.73 4.98
N LEU A 14 -10.50 11.78 5.08
CA LEU A 14 -9.48 11.52 4.07
C LEU A 14 -10.11 11.17 2.71
N ARG A 15 -11.14 10.32 2.70
CA ARG A 15 -11.87 9.95 1.49
C ARG A 15 -12.59 11.14 0.86
N LEU A 16 -13.18 12.02 1.66
CA LEU A 16 -13.80 13.25 1.18
C LEU A 16 -12.78 14.21 0.57
N ILE A 17 -11.66 14.43 1.26
CA ILE A 17 -10.57 15.31 0.76
C ILE A 17 -9.99 14.75 -0.54
N LEU A 18 -9.53 13.49 -0.54
CA LEU A 18 -8.93 12.90 -1.73
C LEU A 18 -9.95 12.74 -2.87
N GLY A 19 -11.21 12.44 -2.57
CA GLY A 19 -12.29 12.33 -3.56
C GLY A 19 -12.70 13.67 -4.18
N SER A 20 -12.52 14.79 -3.45
CA SER A 20 -12.72 16.13 -4.03
C SER A 20 -11.58 16.56 -4.95
N LEU A 21 -10.40 15.97 -4.77
CA LEU A 21 -9.19 16.27 -5.54
C LEU A 21 -8.99 15.33 -6.73
N PHE A 22 -9.34 14.05 -6.56
CA PHE A 22 -9.04 12.99 -7.52
C PHE A 22 -10.28 12.17 -7.87
N ARG A 23 -10.27 11.56 -9.04
CA ARG A 23 -11.28 10.58 -9.49
C ARG A 23 -10.75 9.19 -9.23
N VAL A 24 -11.00 8.65 -8.04
CA VAL A 24 -10.46 7.34 -7.64
C VAL A 24 -11.43 6.23 -8.01
N ARG A 25 -10.93 5.22 -8.71
CA ARG A 25 -11.62 3.99 -9.07
C ARG A 25 -11.00 2.81 -8.38
N LEU A 26 -11.81 2.00 -7.71
CA LEU A 26 -11.40 0.74 -7.08
C LEU A 26 -12.05 -0.42 -7.83
N GLU A 27 -11.25 -1.34 -8.35
CA GLU A 27 -11.68 -2.56 -9.04
C GLU A 27 -11.22 -3.81 -8.28
N GLY A 28 -12.03 -4.87 -8.33
CA GLY A 28 -11.67 -6.17 -7.76
C GLY A 28 -11.73 -6.22 -6.23
N SER A 29 -12.37 -5.27 -5.57
CA SER A 29 -12.45 -5.25 -4.10
C SER A 29 -13.14 -6.47 -3.49
N GLU A 30 -13.97 -7.17 -4.26
CA GLU A 30 -14.62 -8.42 -3.90
C GLU A 30 -13.65 -9.60 -3.73
N ARG A 31 -12.43 -9.49 -4.28
CA ARG A 31 -11.35 -10.48 -4.17
C ARG A 31 -10.59 -10.40 -2.86
N LEU A 32 -10.77 -9.29 -2.11
CA LEU A 32 -10.14 -9.15 -0.79
C LEU A 32 -10.77 -10.13 0.20
N PRO A 33 -9.95 -10.82 1.03
CA PRO A 33 -10.47 -11.62 2.11
C PRO A 33 -11.35 -10.79 3.05
N ARG A 34 -12.58 -11.23 3.27
CA ARG A 34 -13.55 -10.53 4.13
C ARG A 34 -13.22 -10.64 5.62
N SER A 35 -12.44 -11.63 5.98
CA SER A 35 -12.01 -11.92 7.35
C SER A 35 -10.62 -12.57 7.33
N GLY A 36 -9.97 -12.60 8.49
CA GLY A 36 -8.63 -13.16 8.63
C GLY A 36 -7.53 -12.14 8.30
N ALA A 37 -6.31 -12.57 8.56
CA ALA A 37 -5.11 -11.79 8.27
C ALA A 37 -4.61 -12.08 6.86
N TYR A 38 -4.09 -11.07 6.19
CA TYR A 38 -3.44 -11.22 4.88
C TYR A 38 -2.40 -10.13 4.65
N LEU A 39 -1.51 -10.40 3.70
CA LEU A 39 -0.55 -9.43 3.20
C LEU A 39 -1.11 -8.76 1.94
N LEU A 40 -0.83 -7.47 1.78
CA LEU A 40 -1.06 -6.73 0.53
C LEU A 40 0.29 -6.37 -0.07
N ALA A 41 0.54 -6.80 -1.30
CA ALA A 41 1.68 -6.38 -2.11
C ALA A 41 1.23 -5.31 -3.09
N CYS A 42 1.73 -4.10 -2.99
CA CYS A 42 1.33 -2.99 -3.84
C CYS A 42 2.56 -2.28 -4.43
N ASN A 43 2.50 -1.85 -5.70
CA ASN A 43 3.50 -0.95 -6.26
C ASN A 43 3.42 0.43 -5.59
N HIS A 44 4.52 1.18 -5.60
CA HIS A 44 4.63 2.45 -4.89
C HIS A 44 5.10 3.56 -5.83
N LEU A 45 4.27 4.54 -6.10
CA LEU A 45 4.56 5.65 -6.99
C LEU A 45 4.68 6.99 -6.26
N SER A 46 3.95 7.14 -5.13
CA SER A 46 3.86 8.42 -4.42
C SER A 46 3.58 8.22 -2.93
N TRP A 47 3.99 9.20 -2.15
CA TRP A 47 3.67 9.22 -0.72
C TRP A 47 2.16 9.26 -0.41
N VAL A 48 1.33 9.61 -1.39
CA VAL A 48 -0.14 9.58 -1.26
C VAL A 48 -0.72 8.16 -1.31
N ASP A 49 0.00 7.16 -1.83
CA ASP A 49 -0.50 5.80 -2.05
C ASP A 49 -1.08 5.15 -0.79
N PRO A 50 -0.38 5.13 0.38
CA PRO A 50 -0.94 4.53 1.59
C PRO A 50 -2.23 5.22 2.04
N PHE A 51 -2.40 6.51 1.81
CA PHE A 51 -3.63 7.24 2.16
C PHE A 51 -4.80 6.88 1.24
N LEU A 52 -4.53 6.67 -0.05
CA LEU A 52 -5.52 6.17 -1.00
C LEU A 52 -5.99 4.77 -0.60
N LEU A 53 -5.06 3.89 -0.28
CA LEU A 53 -5.39 2.54 0.17
C LEU A 53 -6.22 2.57 1.46
N LEU A 54 -5.84 3.39 2.45
CA LEU A 54 -6.62 3.58 3.67
C LEU A 54 -8.03 4.11 3.41
N ALA A 55 -8.19 5.02 2.46
CA ALA A 55 -9.48 5.64 2.18
C ALA A 55 -10.43 4.74 1.37
N TRP A 56 -9.91 3.92 0.44
CA TRP A 56 -10.74 3.16 -0.50
C TRP A 56 -10.86 1.68 -0.19
N LEU A 57 -9.84 1.03 0.39
CA LEU A 57 -9.96 -0.38 0.80
C LEU A 57 -10.89 -0.53 2.01
N PRO A 58 -11.41 -1.74 2.30
CA PRO A 58 -12.24 -2.00 3.47
C PRO A 58 -11.58 -1.53 4.77
N ALA A 59 -12.37 -1.00 5.71
CA ALA A 59 -11.86 -0.55 7.00
C ALA A 59 -11.55 -1.69 7.97
N SER A 60 -12.08 -2.88 7.69
CA SER A 60 -11.88 -4.10 8.45
C SER A 60 -11.64 -5.27 7.50
N PRO A 61 -10.61 -6.10 7.73
CA PRO A 61 -9.59 -5.97 8.79
C PRO A 61 -8.74 -4.71 8.67
N ARG A 62 -8.17 -4.24 9.79
CA ARG A 62 -7.38 -2.99 9.80
C ARG A 62 -6.06 -3.16 9.06
N ILE A 63 -5.76 -2.22 8.17
CA ILE A 63 -4.52 -2.18 7.40
C ILE A 63 -3.41 -1.50 8.21
N HIS A 64 -2.23 -2.11 8.18
CA HIS A 64 -0.97 -1.59 8.70
C HIS A 64 0.02 -1.46 7.55
N PHE A 65 0.77 -0.37 7.50
CA PHE A 65 1.78 -0.13 6.47
C PHE A 65 3.17 -0.29 7.04
N LEU A 66 4.05 -0.91 6.28
CA LEU A 66 5.48 -0.84 6.57
C LEU A 66 6.03 0.47 6.04
N GLY A 67 6.74 1.20 6.87
CA GLY A 67 7.33 2.44 6.43
C GLY A 67 8.69 2.69 7.07
N ARG A 68 9.68 3.11 6.26
CA ARG A 68 11.01 3.41 6.75
C ARG A 68 10.96 4.57 7.75
N ARG A 69 11.49 4.35 8.96
CA ARG A 69 11.44 5.33 10.06
C ARG A 69 11.96 6.71 9.65
N SER A 70 13.07 6.76 8.91
CA SER A 70 13.63 8.02 8.40
C SER A 70 12.72 8.75 7.41
N ALA A 71 11.93 8.04 6.60
CA ALA A 71 10.99 8.65 5.65
C ALA A 71 9.66 9.07 6.31
N ILE A 72 9.24 8.34 7.34
CA ILE A 72 7.98 8.59 8.05
C ILE A 72 8.10 9.79 8.99
N TYR A 73 9.21 9.88 9.73
CA TYR A 73 9.37 10.86 10.79
C TYR A 73 10.22 12.08 10.39
N ASN A 74 10.54 12.26 9.12
CA ASN A 74 11.34 13.36 8.62
C ASN A 74 10.65 14.74 8.66
N ARG A 75 9.33 14.77 8.87
CA ARG A 75 8.54 16.01 8.96
C ARG A 75 7.48 15.91 10.05
N THR A 76 7.29 16.98 10.80
CA THR A 76 6.35 17.04 11.93
C THR A 76 4.91 16.71 11.54
N TRP A 77 4.44 17.23 10.40
CA TRP A 77 3.09 16.97 9.92
C TRP A 77 2.84 15.49 9.57
N LYS A 78 3.85 14.78 9.03
CA LYS A 78 3.76 13.33 8.78
C LYS A 78 3.54 12.56 10.07
N ARG A 79 4.29 12.92 11.14
CA ARG A 79 4.12 12.32 12.47
C ARG A 79 2.70 12.48 13.00
N TRP A 80 2.13 13.68 12.90
CA TRP A 80 0.75 13.96 13.33
C TRP A 80 -0.27 13.10 12.57
N VAL A 81 -0.19 13.07 11.25
CA VAL A 81 -1.09 12.27 10.40
C VAL A 81 -0.99 10.79 10.76
N LEU A 82 0.22 10.26 10.89
CA LEU A 82 0.43 8.84 11.20
C LEU A 82 0.00 8.47 12.61
N GLN A 83 0.21 9.35 13.60
CA GLN A 83 -0.29 9.13 14.96
C GLN A 83 -1.82 9.14 15.02
N PHE A 84 -2.45 10.04 14.27
CA PHE A 84 -3.90 10.15 14.23
C PHE A 84 -4.55 8.95 13.51
N MET A 85 -4.00 8.54 12.39
CA MET A 85 -4.50 7.40 11.61
C MET A 85 -4.07 6.06 12.21
N GLY A 86 -2.88 5.98 12.79
CA GLY A 86 -2.28 4.75 13.31
C GLY A 86 -2.01 3.71 12.21
N GLY A 87 -1.51 2.55 12.59
CA GLY A 87 -1.34 1.44 11.64
C GLY A 87 -0.08 1.54 10.80
N VAL A 88 0.95 2.22 11.26
CA VAL A 88 2.29 2.18 10.65
C VAL A 88 3.22 1.35 11.52
N ILE A 89 3.89 0.40 10.89
CA ILE A 89 4.96 -0.40 11.49
C ILE A 89 6.28 0.23 11.01
N PRO A 90 7.04 0.90 11.88
CA PRO A 90 8.29 1.53 11.49
C PRO A 90 9.34 0.46 11.20
N VAL A 91 10.04 0.62 10.06
CA VAL A 91 11.13 -0.26 9.62
C VAL A 91 12.44 0.47 9.82
N GLU A 92 13.37 -0.16 10.52
CA GLU A 92 14.78 0.24 10.56
C GLU A 92 15.59 -0.63 9.58
N SER A 93 16.58 -0.01 8.93
CA SER A 93 17.41 -0.74 7.99
C SER A 93 18.30 -1.74 8.75
N GLY A 94 18.23 -3.03 8.37
CA GLY A 94 19.09 -4.09 8.92
C GLY A 94 18.46 -4.94 10.02
N ASP A 95 17.30 -4.56 10.58
CA ASP A 95 16.61 -5.33 11.62
C ASP A 95 15.43 -6.15 11.06
N ILE A 96 15.77 -7.22 10.34
CA ILE A 96 14.78 -8.10 9.71
C ILE A 96 13.99 -8.90 10.75
N GLU A 97 14.62 -9.25 11.86
CA GLU A 97 14.00 -10.08 12.90
C GLU A 97 12.90 -9.31 13.62
N HIS A 98 13.20 -8.12 14.11
CA HIS A 98 12.21 -7.24 14.73
C HIS A 98 11.07 -6.87 13.77
N LEU A 99 11.39 -6.66 12.48
CA LEU A 99 10.38 -6.41 11.46
C LEU A 99 9.47 -7.63 11.27
N SER A 100 10.04 -8.84 11.23
CA SER A 100 9.28 -10.09 11.09
C SER A 100 8.35 -10.31 12.29
N GLU A 101 8.80 -10.01 13.51
CA GLU A 101 7.98 -10.07 14.72
C GLU A 101 6.83 -9.06 14.67
N ALA A 102 7.11 -7.81 14.28
CA ALA A 102 6.09 -6.77 14.19
C ALA A 102 5.02 -7.09 13.14
N VAL A 103 5.43 -7.58 11.96
CA VAL A 103 4.52 -8.07 10.90
C VAL A 103 3.72 -9.27 11.39
N GLY A 104 4.39 -10.29 11.95
CA GLY A 104 3.75 -11.48 12.51
C GLY A 104 2.75 -11.13 13.60
N GLY A 105 3.09 -10.22 14.50
CA GLY A 105 2.20 -9.72 15.53
C GLY A 105 0.96 -9.01 15.01
N ALA A 106 1.09 -8.21 13.93
CA ALA A 106 -0.05 -7.56 13.29
C ALA A 106 -0.99 -8.59 12.62
N LEU A 107 -0.42 -9.56 11.91
CA LEU A 107 -1.17 -10.67 11.28
C LEU A 107 -1.84 -11.58 12.33
N ALA A 108 -1.15 -11.95 13.40
CA ALA A 108 -1.70 -12.78 14.48
C ALA A 108 -2.92 -12.15 15.15
N ARG A 109 -3.00 -10.82 15.17
CA ARG A 109 -4.18 -10.08 15.65
C ARG A 109 -5.29 -9.94 14.60
N GLY A 110 -5.19 -10.62 13.47
CA GLY A 110 -6.16 -10.56 12.37
C GLY A 110 -6.11 -9.26 11.58
N GLY A 111 -4.97 -8.57 11.58
CA GLY A 111 -4.74 -7.35 10.78
C GLY A 111 -4.27 -7.66 9.37
N VAL A 112 -4.28 -6.63 8.52
CA VAL A 112 -3.70 -6.64 7.18
C VAL A 112 -2.40 -5.87 7.19
N VAL A 113 -1.35 -6.41 6.56
CA VAL A 113 -0.09 -5.68 6.43
C VAL A 113 0.15 -5.37 4.95
N ALA A 114 0.10 -4.09 4.62
CA ALA A 114 0.40 -3.59 3.28
C ALA A 114 1.89 -3.29 3.14
N ILE A 115 2.50 -3.84 2.12
CA ILE A 115 3.93 -3.76 1.83
C ILE A 115 4.09 -3.20 0.42
N PHE A 116 5.01 -2.28 0.27
CA PHE A 116 5.52 -1.83 -1.02
C PHE A 116 6.85 -2.55 -1.27
N PRO A 117 6.83 -3.70 -1.96
CA PRO A 117 8.01 -4.57 -2.01
C PRO A 117 9.17 -4.00 -2.83
N GLU A 118 8.95 -2.98 -3.62
CA GLU A 118 10.00 -2.21 -4.31
C GLU A 118 10.93 -1.48 -3.33
N GLY A 119 10.44 -1.16 -2.12
CA GLY A 119 11.18 -0.48 -1.07
C GLY A 119 11.57 0.96 -1.36
N LYS A 120 11.11 1.52 -2.46
CA LYS A 120 11.26 2.91 -2.92
C LYS A 120 10.09 3.28 -3.85
N THR A 121 9.89 4.56 -4.10
CA THR A 121 8.90 5.04 -5.08
C THR A 121 9.36 4.74 -6.50
N GLY A 122 8.43 4.31 -7.34
CA GLY A 122 8.60 4.07 -8.76
C GLY A 122 8.91 5.34 -9.55
N ARG A 123 9.37 5.18 -10.78
CA ARG A 123 9.78 6.28 -11.67
C ARG A 123 8.83 6.50 -12.84
N ALA A 124 8.04 5.49 -13.18
CA ALA A 124 7.09 5.54 -14.27
C ALA A 124 5.78 4.83 -13.92
N GLU A 125 4.69 5.31 -14.49
CA GLU A 125 3.38 4.67 -14.38
C GLU A 125 3.37 3.35 -15.16
N GLY A 126 2.72 2.33 -14.56
CA GLY A 126 2.60 1.02 -15.19
C GLY A 126 3.87 0.17 -15.17
N GLU A 127 4.93 0.65 -14.54
CA GLU A 127 6.16 -0.11 -14.34
C GLU A 127 6.29 -0.62 -12.92
N LEU A 128 6.72 -1.87 -12.78
CA LEU A 128 7.09 -2.49 -11.52
C LEU A 128 8.62 -2.57 -11.44
N GLN A 129 9.17 -2.07 -10.35
CA GLN A 129 10.61 -2.17 -10.10
C GLN A 129 10.95 -3.53 -9.50
N GLU A 130 12.25 -3.81 -9.37
CA GLU A 130 12.76 -5.02 -8.72
C GLU A 130 12.18 -5.14 -7.29
N LEU A 131 11.61 -6.31 -7.00
CA LEU A 131 10.98 -6.60 -5.72
C LEU A 131 11.99 -7.13 -4.71
N ARG A 132 11.86 -6.68 -3.48
CA ARG A 132 12.66 -7.18 -2.35
C ARG A 132 12.07 -8.47 -1.80
N HIS A 133 12.90 -9.44 -1.49
CA HIS A 133 12.53 -10.78 -1.03
C HIS A 133 11.78 -10.81 0.32
N GLY A 134 11.80 -9.72 1.09
CA GLY A 134 11.15 -9.66 2.39
C GLY A 134 9.66 -10.04 2.40
N ILE A 135 8.96 -9.77 1.30
CA ILE A 135 7.53 -10.08 1.21
C ILE A 135 7.25 -11.58 1.17
N ALA A 136 8.06 -12.35 0.43
CA ALA A 136 7.96 -13.82 0.41
C ALA A 136 8.29 -14.41 1.79
N HIS A 137 9.32 -13.85 2.45
CA HIS A 137 9.70 -14.27 3.79
C HIS A 137 8.59 -14.06 4.83
N PHE A 138 7.92 -12.91 4.81
CA PHE A 138 6.80 -12.63 5.74
C PHE A 138 5.60 -13.53 5.50
N SER A 139 5.25 -13.79 4.24
CA SER A 139 4.15 -14.69 3.90
C SER A 139 4.44 -16.12 4.33
N ALA A 140 5.61 -16.66 4.00
CA ALA A 140 6.02 -18.01 4.37
C ALA A 140 6.02 -18.22 5.90
N ARG A 141 6.57 -17.24 6.65
CA ARG A 141 6.63 -17.31 8.12
C ARG A 141 5.27 -17.21 8.80
N SER A 142 4.38 -16.36 8.28
CA SER A 142 3.04 -16.13 8.86
C SER A 142 1.99 -17.08 8.33
N ARG A 143 2.23 -17.78 7.23
CA ARG A 143 1.24 -18.54 6.45
C ARG A 143 0.01 -17.71 6.06
N ALA A 144 0.16 -16.40 6.03
CA ALA A 144 -0.89 -15.49 5.61
C ALA A 144 -0.94 -15.42 4.08
N PRO A 145 -2.14 -15.48 3.46
CA PRO A 145 -2.26 -15.29 2.03
C PRO A 145 -1.81 -13.89 1.63
N LEU A 146 -1.28 -13.76 0.42
CA LEU A 146 -0.83 -12.50 -0.15
C LEU A 146 -1.76 -12.09 -1.28
N VAL A 147 -2.26 -10.86 -1.23
CA VAL A 147 -3.08 -10.27 -2.29
C VAL A 147 -2.24 -9.25 -3.05
N ALA A 148 -2.11 -9.43 -4.35
CA ALA A 148 -1.49 -8.45 -5.22
C ALA A 148 -2.42 -7.25 -5.44
N LEU A 149 -1.86 -6.04 -5.50
CA LEU A 149 -2.62 -4.82 -5.72
C LEU A 149 -1.80 -3.87 -6.61
N GLY A 150 -2.46 -3.28 -7.60
CA GLY A 150 -1.86 -2.30 -8.49
C GLY A 150 -2.44 -0.91 -8.31
N LEU A 151 -1.56 0.10 -8.34
CA LEU A 151 -1.89 1.51 -8.36
C LEU A 151 -1.41 2.15 -9.66
N ALA A 152 -2.21 3.07 -10.19
CA ALA A 152 -1.81 3.93 -11.30
C ALA A 152 -2.40 5.34 -11.13
N GLY A 153 -1.73 6.35 -11.67
CA GLY A 153 -2.16 7.74 -11.64
C GLY A 153 -1.64 8.56 -10.46
N THR A 154 -0.73 8.02 -9.63
CA THR A 154 -0.23 8.72 -8.44
C THR A 154 1.17 9.28 -8.59
N LEU A 155 1.88 8.99 -9.70
CA LEU A 155 3.23 9.49 -9.94
C LEU A 155 3.26 11.02 -10.05
N GLU A 156 2.28 11.59 -10.74
CA GLU A 156 2.09 13.03 -10.85
C GLU A 156 0.63 13.38 -10.55
N LEU A 157 0.41 14.43 -9.75
CA LEU A 157 -0.89 14.78 -9.21
C LEU A 157 -1.40 16.12 -9.72
N TRP A 158 -2.68 16.17 -10.10
CA TRP A 158 -3.42 17.40 -10.40
C TRP A 158 -4.90 17.22 -10.08
N ARG A 159 -5.65 18.32 -9.99
CA ARG A 159 -7.08 18.26 -9.70
C ARG A 159 -7.85 17.50 -10.78
N GLY A 160 -8.68 16.55 -10.34
CA GLY A 160 -9.46 15.71 -11.24
C GLY A 160 -8.67 14.56 -11.87
N LYS A 161 -7.40 14.35 -11.48
CA LYS A 161 -6.61 13.20 -11.93
C LYS A 161 -7.36 11.91 -11.64
N ARG A 162 -7.39 11.03 -12.64
CA ARG A 162 -7.85 9.66 -12.44
C ARG A 162 -6.78 8.84 -11.75
N ILE A 163 -7.18 8.15 -10.69
CA ILE A 163 -6.35 7.21 -9.96
C ILE A 163 -7.07 5.86 -9.97
N ASP A 164 -6.40 4.84 -10.43
CA ASP A 164 -6.93 3.47 -10.48
C ASP A 164 -6.24 2.61 -9.43
N ILE A 165 -7.05 1.92 -8.64
CA ILE A 165 -6.65 0.90 -7.66
C ILE A 165 -7.24 -0.42 -8.14
N ARG A 166 -6.41 -1.43 -8.40
CA ARG A 166 -6.89 -2.74 -8.83
C ARG A 166 -6.41 -3.82 -7.86
N VAL A 167 -7.37 -4.57 -7.31
CA VAL A 167 -7.09 -5.76 -6.53
C VAL A 167 -6.91 -6.93 -7.49
N GLY A 168 -5.74 -7.54 -7.45
CA GLY A 168 -5.36 -8.70 -8.25
C GLY A 168 -5.74 -10.03 -7.60
N ARG A 169 -5.01 -11.07 -7.97
CA ARG A 169 -5.21 -12.42 -7.42
C ARG A 169 -4.59 -12.57 -6.02
N THR A 170 -5.12 -13.52 -5.27
CA THR A 170 -4.56 -13.97 -4.00
C THR A 170 -3.59 -15.11 -4.24
N LEU A 171 -2.48 -15.11 -3.54
CA LEU A 171 -1.42 -16.12 -3.58
C LEU A 171 -1.30 -16.79 -2.22
N GLU A 172 -1.12 -18.10 -2.23
CA GLU A 172 -0.61 -18.86 -1.09
C GLU A 172 0.86 -19.21 -1.40
N LEU A 173 1.78 -18.69 -0.59
CA LEU A 173 3.20 -18.90 -0.78
C LEU A 173 3.68 -20.10 0.03
N HIS A 174 4.59 -20.88 -0.55
CA HIS A 174 4.97 -22.20 -0.02
C HIS A 174 6.32 -22.21 0.69
N GLY A 175 7.00 -21.06 0.78
CA GLY A 175 8.29 -20.90 1.48
C GLY A 175 9.52 -21.16 0.63
N ASN A 176 9.37 -21.46 -0.66
CA ASN A 176 10.46 -21.41 -1.60
C ASN A 176 10.59 -19.98 -2.13
N VAL A 177 11.55 -19.23 -1.60
CA VAL A 177 11.71 -17.81 -1.89
C VAL A 177 11.81 -17.52 -3.39
N ALA A 178 12.53 -18.33 -4.15
CA ALA A 178 12.73 -18.10 -5.58
C ALA A 178 11.42 -18.24 -6.37
N SER A 179 10.69 -19.35 -6.22
CA SER A 179 9.42 -19.56 -6.91
C SER A 179 8.33 -18.62 -6.40
N ASP A 180 8.32 -18.36 -5.08
CA ASP A 180 7.36 -17.45 -4.46
C ASP A 180 7.53 -16.00 -4.98
N MET A 181 8.78 -15.54 -5.16
CA MET A 181 9.05 -14.21 -5.71
C MET A 181 8.64 -14.08 -7.18
N VAL A 182 8.81 -15.14 -7.98
CA VAL A 182 8.31 -15.17 -9.36
C VAL A 182 6.78 -15.03 -9.37
N ALA A 183 6.08 -15.80 -8.54
CA ALA A 183 4.62 -15.74 -8.44
C ALA A 183 4.13 -14.36 -7.96
N VAL A 184 4.83 -13.72 -7.03
CA VAL A 184 4.50 -12.36 -6.55
C VAL A 184 4.72 -11.34 -7.65
N ASP A 185 5.84 -11.37 -8.37
CA ASP A 185 6.13 -10.44 -9.47
C ASP A 185 5.08 -10.54 -10.57
N GLU A 186 4.76 -11.75 -11.01
CA GLU A 186 3.70 -11.99 -12.00
C GLU A 186 2.34 -11.45 -11.54
N ALA A 187 1.92 -11.79 -10.32
CA ALA A 187 0.63 -11.34 -9.80
C ALA A 187 0.56 -9.81 -9.66
N MET A 188 1.66 -9.17 -9.27
CA MET A 188 1.71 -7.71 -9.19
C MET A 188 1.67 -7.06 -10.58
N ARG A 189 2.36 -7.62 -11.59
CA ARG A 189 2.29 -7.13 -12.98
C ARG A 189 0.89 -7.27 -13.56
N GLU A 190 0.22 -8.40 -13.32
CA GLU A 190 -1.18 -8.60 -13.72
C GLU A 190 -2.14 -7.60 -13.04
N ALA A 191 -1.85 -7.22 -11.79
CA ALA A 191 -2.66 -6.28 -11.04
C ALA A 191 -2.45 -4.82 -11.48
N LEU A 192 -1.33 -4.47 -12.14
CA LEU A 192 -1.09 -3.10 -12.57
C LEU A 192 -2.22 -2.61 -13.50
N PRO A 193 -2.88 -1.47 -13.18
CA PRO A 193 -3.84 -0.88 -14.09
C PRO A 193 -3.15 -0.36 -15.35
N THR A 194 -3.81 -0.51 -16.49
CA THR A 194 -3.34 0.14 -17.72
C THR A 194 -3.48 1.65 -17.56
N TYR A 195 -2.35 2.35 -17.54
CA TYR A 195 -2.32 3.79 -17.42
C TYR A 195 -2.10 4.46 -18.77
N ARG A 196 -2.93 5.48 -19.06
CA ARG A 196 -2.72 6.39 -20.19
C ARG A 196 -2.69 7.80 -19.64
N ASP A 197 -1.59 8.49 -19.84
CA ASP A 197 -1.48 9.89 -19.46
C ASP A 197 -2.46 10.72 -20.31
N PRO A 198 -3.41 11.44 -19.70
CA PRO A 198 -4.36 12.26 -20.44
C PRO A 198 -3.72 13.50 -21.08
N GLY A 199 -2.44 13.79 -20.75
CA GLY A 199 -1.77 15.02 -21.19
C GLY A 199 -2.35 16.26 -20.53
N GLY A 200 -1.84 17.45 -20.94
CA GLY A 200 -2.36 18.76 -20.51
C GLY A 200 -1.60 19.42 -19.36
N ALA A 201 -2.09 20.59 -18.95
CA ALA A 201 -1.48 21.39 -17.89
C ALA A 201 -1.55 20.67 -16.54
N ARG A 202 -0.44 20.65 -15.82
CA ARG A 202 -0.29 19.98 -14.52
C ARG A 202 -0.03 21.00 -13.43
N PRO A 203 -1.09 21.61 -12.86
CA PRO A 203 -0.93 22.75 -11.95
C PRO A 203 -0.24 22.43 -10.62
N TRP A 204 -0.04 21.13 -10.31
CA TRP A 204 0.47 20.69 -9.00
C TRP A 204 1.83 19.99 -9.08
N SER A 205 2.67 20.35 -10.02
CA SER A 205 4.04 19.81 -10.10
C SER A 205 4.82 19.98 -8.79
N TRP A 206 4.63 21.09 -8.07
CA TRP A 206 5.20 21.35 -6.76
C TRP A 206 4.73 20.34 -5.70
N LEU A 207 3.43 19.98 -5.71
CA LEU A 207 2.87 18.97 -4.77
C LEU A 207 3.41 17.58 -5.09
N THR A 208 3.51 17.24 -6.37
CA THR A 208 4.12 15.99 -6.82
C THR A 208 5.56 15.87 -6.32
N THR A 209 6.35 16.95 -6.41
CA THR A 209 7.72 16.98 -5.90
C THR A 209 7.79 16.87 -4.38
N LEU A 210 6.83 17.48 -3.66
CA LEU A 210 6.74 17.41 -2.20
C LEU A 210 6.39 16.00 -1.69
N LEU A 211 5.60 15.25 -2.47
CA LEU A 211 5.08 13.91 -2.11
C LEU A 211 5.94 12.76 -2.67
N ARG A 212 7.01 13.06 -3.36
CA ARG A 212 8.08 12.11 -3.73
C ARG A 212 9.15 12.08 -2.65
#